data_4bb07cbaf8099e81cbf5ddbb76ad768c
#
_entry.id   4bb07cbaf8099e81cbf5ddbb76ad768c
#
_cell.length_a   1.000
_cell.length_b   1.000
_cell.length_c   1.000
_cell.angle_alpha   90.00
_cell.angle_beta   90.00
_cell.angle_gamma   90.00
#
_symmetry.space_group_name_H-M   'P 1'
#
loop_
_entity.id
_entity.type
_entity.pdbx_description
1 polymer ?
#
loop_
_entity_poly.entity_id
_entity_poly.type
_entity_poly.pdbx_seq_one_letter_code
_entity_poly.pdbx_strand_id
1 'polypeptide(L)'
;MASNLHNLSDYDPKSVPSAEGMRFAIVVSEWNSKITGALMQGATDTLVANGACEDDIQVKMVPGSFELIYGAAQFVKSGAVDAVIA
;
A
#
# COMPACT_ATOMS: atom_id res chain seq x y z
N MET A 1 16.73 6.68 13.99
CA MET A 1 15.56 7.47 14.32
C MET A 1 15.26 8.49 13.23
N ALA A 2 13.99 8.71 12.98
CA ALA A 2 13.62 9.69 11.97
C ALA A 2 14.05 11.09 12.39
N SER A 3 14.45 11.89 11.42
CA SER A 3 14.85 13.28 11.65
C SER A 3 13.62 14.13 12.05
N ASN A 4 13.80 15.04 12.99
CA ASN A 4 12.78 16.01 13.33
C ASN A 4 12.52 17.01 12.20
N LEU A 5 13.44 17.08 11.23
CA LEU A 5 13.38 18.03 10.11
C LEU A 5 12.69 17.42 8.90
N HIS A 6 12.43 16.12 8.91
CA HIS A 6 11.82 15.43 7.79
C HIS A 6 10.56 14.69 8.20
N ASN A 7 9.52 14.86 7.42
CA ASN A 7 8.36 13.99 7.45
C ASN A 7 8.64 12.84 6.47
N LEU A 8 8.63 11.62 6.97
CA LEU A 8 8.94 10.46 6.13
C LEU A 8 7.91 10.25 5.01
N SER A 9 6.76 10.89 5.10
CA SER A 9 5.75 10.85 4.05
C SER A 9 5.98 11.88 2.96
N ASP A 10 6.92 12.81 3.16
CA ASP A 10 7.22 13.83 2.16
C ASP A 10 8.02 13.21 1.02
N TYR A 11 7.66 13.56 -0.18
CA TYR A 11 8.38 13.13 -1.37
C TYR A 11 8.24 14.21 -2.46
N ASP A 12 9.16 14.20 -3.41
CA ASP A 12 9.08 15.08 -4.57
C ASP A 12 8.21 14.41 -5.64
N PRO A 13 7.00 14.92 -5.90
CA PRO A 13 6.10 14.30 -6.90
C PRO A 13 6.72 14.19 -8.28
N LYS A 14 7.69 15.05 -8.61
CA LYS A 14 8.33 15.04 -9.93
C LYS A 14 9.35 13.92 -10.09
N SER A 15 9.87 13.40 -8.98
CA SER A 15 10.87 12.33 -8.99
C SER A 15 10.26 10.94 -8.91
N VAL A 16 8.97 10.84 -8.63
CA VAL A 16 8.28 9.56 -8.47
C VAL A 16 7.79 9.06 -9.83
N PRO A 17 8.10 7.80 -10.19
CA PRO A 17 7.56 7.23 -11.43
C PRO A 17 6.04 7.15 -11.42
N SER A 18 5.44 7.16 -12.60
CA SER A 18 3.99 7.00 -12.72
C SER A 18 3.56 5.58 -12.36
N ALA A 19 2.44 5.47 -11.66
CA ALA A 19 1.78 4.19 -11.37
C ALA A 19 0.68 3.85 -12.38
N GLU A 20 0.57 4.62 -13.46
CA GLU A 20 -0.47 4.42 -14.47
C GLU A 20 -0.37 3.03 -15.08
N GLY A 21 -1.52 2.34 -15.14
CA GLY A 21 -1.60 1.00 -15.70
C GLY A 21 -1.07 -0.12 -14.82
N MET A 22 -0.54 0.19 -13.65
CA MET A 22 -0.04 -0.82 -12.72
C MET A 22 -1.15 -1.30 -11.79
N ARG A 23 -1.04 -2.55 -11.37
CA ARG A 23 -1.99 -3.19 -10.46
C ARG A 23 -1.33 -3.44 -9.12
N PHE A 24 -2.05 -3.12 -8.06
CA PHE A 24 -1.52 -3.20 -6.70
C PHE A 24 -2.45 -4.01 -5.80
N ALA A 25 -1.85 -4.64 -4.78
CA ALA A 25 -2.60 -5.20 -3.68
C ALA A 25 -2.08 -4.59 -2.38
N ILE A 26 -3.00 -4.28 -1.49
CA ILE A 26 -2.67 -3.77 -0.15
C ILE A 26 -3.25 -4.77 0.85
N VAL A 27 -2.37 -5.36 1.67
CA VAL A 27 -2.77 -6.30 2.70
C VAL A 27 -2.73 -5.56 4.03
N VAL A 28 -3.87 -5.53 4.73
CA VAL A 28 -4.07 -4.68 5.90
C VAL A 28 -4.45 -5.53 7.10
N SER A 29 -3.76 -5.32 8.22
CA SER A 29 -4.12 -5.95 9.48
C SER A 29 -5.38 -5.29 10.06
N GLU A 30 -6.32 -6.11 10.52
CA GLU A 30 -7.51 -5.61 11.23
C GLU A 30 -7.17 -5.15 12.65
N TRP A 31 -6.09 -5.65 13.21
CA TRP A 31 -5.63 -5.26 14.54
C TRP A 31 -5.16 -3.81 14.50
N ASN A 32 -5.58 -3.01 15.47
CA ASN A 32 -5.30 -1.57 15.51
C ASN A 32 -5.83 -0.82 14.28
N SER A 33 -7.08 -1.09 13.94
CA SER A 33 -7.68 -0.63 12.68
C SER A 33 -7.65 0.88 12.48
N LYS A 34 -7.60 1.66 13.55
CA LYS A 34 -7.46 3.12 13.45
C LYS A 34 -6.16 3.51 12.78
N ILE A 35 -5.07 2.82 13.14
CA ILE A 35 -3.73 3.07 12.61
C ILE A 35 -3.60 2.42 11.23
N THR A 36 -3.92 1.14 11.14
CA THR A 36 -3.76 0.40 9.88
C THR A 36 -4.67 0.91 8.79
N GLY A 37 -5.89 1.35 9.15
CA GLY A 37 -6.81 1.97 8.19
C GLY A 37 -6.27 3.29 7.66
N ALA A 38 -5.64 4.10 8.51
CA ALA A 38 -5.02 5.35 8.08
C ALA A 38 -3.83 5.09 7.15
N LEU A 39 -3.03 4.07 7.44
CA LEU A 39 -1.91 3.68 6.58
C LEU A 39 -2.41 3.20 5.22
N MET A 40 -3.45 2.38 5.21
CA MET A 40 -4.06 1.90 3.98
C MET A 40 -4.61 3.05 3.14
N GLN A 41 -5.29 4.00 3.77
CA GLN A 41 -5.83 5.16 3.08
C GLN A 41 -4.71 6.01 2.49
N GLY A 42 -3.64 6.22 3.25
CA GLY A 42 -2.47 6.97 2.77
C GLY A 42 -1.82 6.30 1.57
N ALA A 43 -1.67 4.97 1.62
CA ALA A 43 -1.11 4.23 0.49
C ALA A 43 -2.00 4.34 -0.75
N THR A 44 -3.30 4.17 -0.59
CA THR A 44 -4.25 4.28 -1.69
C THR A 44 -4.23 5.67 -2.30
N ASP A 45 -4.28 6.71 -1.46
CA ASP A 45 -4.28 8.10 -1.94
C ASP A 45 -3.00 8.43 -2.69
N THR A 46 -1.86 7.94 -2.21
CA THR A 46 -0.58 8.18 -2.88
C THR A 46 -0.50 7.48 -4.23
N LEU A 47 -0.97 6.24 -4.31
CA LEU A 47 -1.00 5.52 -5.58
C LEU A 47 -1.88 6.22 -6.60
N VAL A 48 -3.06 6.65 -6.19
CA VAL A 48 -4.00 7.35 -7.08
C VAL A 48 -3.41 8.69 -7.51
N ALA A 49 -2.79 9.42 -6.59
CA ALA A 49 -2.14 10.70 -6.90
C ALA A 49 -1.01 10.55 -7.93
N ASN A 50 -0.42 9.37 -8.02
CA ASN A 50 0.66 9.08 -8.95
C ASN A 50 0.21 8.30 -10.19
N GLY A 51 -1.08 8.25 -10.44
CA GLY A 51 -1.62 7.74 -11.69
C GLY A 51 -2.32 6.39 -11.63
N ALA A 52 -2.34 5.72 -10.49
CA ALA A 52 -3.02 4.43 -10.38
C ALA A 52 -4.54 4.62 -10.44
N CYS A 53 -5.22 3.67 -11.05
CA CYS A 53 -6.66 3.62 -11.04
C CYS A 53 -7.12 2.88 -9.78
N GLU A 54 -8.15 3.40 -9.11
CA GLU A 54 -8.69 2.74 -7.92
C GLU A 54 -9.11 1.29 -8.18
N ASP A 55 -9.62 1.01 -9.37
CA ASP A 55 -10.05 -0.34 -9.75
C ASP A 55 -8.87 -1.31 -9.84
N ASP A 56 -7.66 -0.81 -9.96
CA ASP A 56 -6.43 -1.61 -10.02
C ASP A 56 -5.76 -1.77 -8.66
N ILE A 57 -6.41 -1.31 -7.60
CA ILE A 57 -5.92 -1.44 -6.23
C ILE A 57 -6.86 -2.36 -5.46
N GLN A 58 -6.36 -3.55 -5.10
CA GLN A 58 -7.11 -4.51 -4.30
C GLN A 58 -6.69 -4.38 -2.85
N VAL A 59 -7.66 -4.32 -1.95
CA VAL A 59 -7.40 -4.28 -0.51
C VAL A 59 -7.89 -5.58 0.11
N LYS A 60 -7.01 -6.24 0.85
CA LYS A 60 -7.33 -7.48 1.55
C LYS A 60 -7.05 -7.31 3.04
N MET A 61 -8.08 -7.55 3.85
CA MET A 61 -7.94 -7.51 5.31
C MET A 61 -7.50 -8.87 5.83
N VAL A 62 -6.59 -8.86 6.79
CA VAL A 62 -6.17 -10.06 7.52
C VAL A 62 -6.28 -9.79 9.03
N PRO A 63 -6.41 -10.84 9.87
CA PRO A 63 -6.66 -10.62 11.30
C PRO A 63 -5.59 -9.84 12.03
N GLY A 64 -4.33 -10.11 11.77
CA GLY A 64 -3.22 -9.46 12.47
C GLY A 64 -1.96 -9.41 11.65
N SER A 65 -0.90 -8.83 12.24
CA SER A 65 0.36 -8.62 11.53
C SER A 65 1.03 -9.93 11.10
N PHE A 66 0.84 -11.00 11.85
CA PHE A 66 1.43 -12.29 11.50
C PHE A 66 0.87 -12.82 10.17
N GLU A 67 -0.41 -12.60 9.92
CA GLU A 67 -1.06 -13.06 8.70
C GLU A 67 -0.75 -12.20 7.47
N LEU A 68 -0.12 -11.04 7.66
CA LEU A 68 0.32 -10.20 6.53
C LEU A 68 1.25 -10.96 5.59
N ILE A 69 2.12 -11.79 6.14
CA ILE A 69 3.08 -12.59 5.34
C ILE A 69 2.30 -13.50 4.40
N TYR A 70 1.33 -14.23 4.92
CA TYR A 70 0.54 -15.15 4.11
C TYR A 70 -0.30 -14.41 3.07
N GLY A 71 -0.96 -13.33 3.48
CA GLY A 71 -1.78 -12.53 2.57
C GLY A 71 -0.97 -11.95 1.42
N ALA A 72 0.20 -11.39 1.73
CA ALA A 72 1.10 -10.85 0.71
C ALA A 72 1.59 -11.95 -0.24
N ALA A 73 1.97 -13.11 0.32
CA ALA A 73 2.45 -14.23 -0.48
C ALA A 73 1.40 -14.73 -1.47
N GLN A 74 0.12 -14.72 -1.08
CA GLN A 74 -0.97 -15.14 -1.98
C GLN A 74 -1.05 -14.24 -3.20
N PHE A 75 -0.93 -12.92 -3.02
CA PHE A 75 -0.96 -11.98 -4.15
C PHE A 75 0.27 -12.15 -5.04
N VAL A 76 1.44 -12.31 -4.45
CA VAL A 76 2.67 -12.52 -5.22
C VAL A 76 2.56 -13.77 -6.08
N LYS A 77 2.07 -14.86 -5.51
CA LYS A 77 1.92 -16.13 -6.23
C LYS A 77 0.87 -16.09 -7.33
N SER A 78 -0.16 -15.25 -7.16
CA SER A 78 -1.24 -15.18 -8.13
C SER A 78 -0.80 -14.56 -9.47
N GLY A 79 0.23 -13.74 -9.45
CA GLY A 79 0.66 -12.99 -10.63
C GLY A 79 -0.33 -11.94 -11.09
N ALA A 80 -1.36 -11.65 -10.29
CA ALA A 80 -2.42 -10.74 -10.69
C ALA A 80 -2.09 -9.27 -10.43
N VAL A 81 -1.02 -9.00 -9.71
CA VAL A 81 -0.61 -7.63 -9.35
C VAL A 81 0.86 -7.41 -9.65
N ASP A 82 1.23 -6.15 -9.82
CA ASP A 82 2.61 -5.75 -10.09
C ASP A 82 3.40 -5.50 -8.81
N ALA A 83 2.70 -5.14 -7.73
CA ALA A 83 3.34 -4.92 -6.43
C ALA A 83 2.34 -5.17 -5.30
N VAL A 84 2.87 -5.52 -4.14
CA VAL A 84 2.09 -5.74 -2.92
C VAL A 84 2.64 -4.83 -1.83
N ILE A 85 1.73 -4.15 -1.14
CA ILE A 85 2.03 -3.33 0.03
C ILE A 85 1.41 -4.03 1.24
N ALA A 86 2.22 -4.26 2.26
CA ALA A 86 1.75 -4.90 3.49
C ALA A 86 2.04 -4.04 4.71
#